data_f13f32850008777f120b2936b0ebf168
#
_entry.id   f13f32850008777f120b2936b0ebf168
#
_cell.length_a   1.000
_cell.length_b   1.000
_cell.length_c   1.000
_cell.angle_alpha   90.00
_cell.angle_beta   90.00
_cell.angle_gamma   90.00
#
_symmetry.space_group_name_H-M   'P 1'
#
loop_
_entity.id
_entity.type
_entity.pdbx_description
1 polymer ?
#
loop_
_entity_poly.entity_id
_entity_poly.type
_entity_poly.pdbx_seq_one_letter_code
_entity_poly.pdbx_strand_id
1 'polypeptide(L)' 'MNAKEWIAAFAQQLGTEPPTTEEFRVLLDLAGEAAHSSERVAAPVACWIAARAGVDPAAALETARHIDG' A
#
# COMPACT_ATOMS: atom_id res chain seq x y z
N MET A 1 -17.45 8.03 -8.76
CA MET A 1 -16.55 6.86 -8.96
C MET A 1 -16.06 6.38 -7.60
N ASN A 2 -16.05 5.08 -7.36
CA ASN A 2 -15.54 4.56 -6.10
C ASN A 2 -14.00 4.44 -6.13
N ALA A 3 -13.40 4.07 -5.00
CA ALA A 3 -11.95 4.02 -4.89
C ALA A 3 -11.31 3.06 -5.88
N LYS A 4 -11.91 1.88 -6.06
CA LYS A 4 -11.35 0.89 -6.98
C LYS A 4 -11.39 1.38 -8.41
N GLU A 5 -12.48 2.03 -8.80
CA GLU A 5 -12.61 2.60 -10.14
C GLU A 5 -11.60 3.72 -10.38
N TRP A 6 -11.42 4.56 -9.38
CA TRP A 6 -10.47 5.66 -9.48
C TRP A 6 -9.04 5.12 -9.61
N ILE A 7 -8.70 4.12 -8.80
CA ILE A 7 -7.37 3.52 -8.81
C ILE A 7 -7.09 2.83 -10.15
N ALA A 8 -8.08 2.15 -10.71
CA ALA A 8 -7.93 1.52 -12.02
C ALA A 8 -7.64 2.57 -13.10
N ALA A 9 -8.38 3.68 -13.08
CA ALA A 9 -8.18 4.77 -14.04
C ALA A 9 -6.79 5.40 -13.87
N PHE A 10 -6.38 5.60 -12.64
CA PHE A 10 -5.07 6.17 -12.33
C PHE A 10 -3.95 5.25 -12.84
N ALA A 11 -4.06 3.95 -12.56
CA ALA A 11 -3.07 2.98 -13.02
C ALA A 11 -2.98 2.98 -14.55
N GLN A 12 -4.13 3.05 -15.23
CA GLN A 12 -4.17 3.08 -16.69
C GLN A 12 -3.44 4.32 -17.23
N GLN A 13 -3.64 5.47 -16.61
CA GLN A 13 -2.98 6.71 -17.03
C GLN A 13 -1.46 6.62 -16.85
N LEU A 14 -1.00 5.89 -15.84
CA LEU A 14 0.41 5.69 -15.59
C LEU A 14 1.00 4.50 -16.37
N GLY A 15 0.16 3.78 -17.12
CA GLY A 15 0.62 2.67 -17.94
C GLY A 15 0.96 1.42 -17.17
N THR A 16 0.30 1.17 -16.06
CA THR A 16 0.53 -0.02 -15.24
C THR A 16 -0.79 -0.69 -14.87
N GLU A 17 -0.69 -1.91 -14.40
CA GLU A 17 -1.86 -2.66 -13.94
C GLU A 17 -2.30 -2.18 -12.56
N PRO A 18 -3.60 -2.13 -12.28
CA PRO A 18 -4.05 -1.86 -10.91
C PRO A 18 -3.76 -3.06 -10.02
N PRO A 19 -3.76 -2.86 -8.71
CA PRO A 19 -3.56 -4.00 -7.80
C PRO A 19 -4.71 -5.00 -7.92
N THR A 20 -4.41 -6.26 -7.65
CA THR A 20 -5.43 -7.30 -7.54
C THR A 20 -6.26 -7.02 -6.29
N THR A 21 -7.39 -7.71 -6.15
CA THR A 21 -8.23 -7.58 -4.95
C THR A 21 -7.44 -7.92 -3.69
N GLU A 22 -6.63 -8.97 -3.75
CA GLU A 22 -5.80 -9.37 -2.61
C GLU A 22 -4.73 -8.33 -2.30
N GLU A 23 -4.05 -7.83 -3.31
CA GLU A 23 -3.04 -6.79 -3.14
C GLU A 23 -3.65 -5.53 -2.55
N PHE A 24 -4.84 -5.15 -3.05
CA PHE A 24 -5.55 -3.98 -2.57
C PHE A 24 -5.80 -4.09 -1.06
N ARG A 25 -6.31 -5.26 -0.63
CA ARG A 25 -6.61 -5.51 0.78
C ARG A 25 -5.34 -5.43 1.64
N VAL A 26 -4.27 -6.08 1.20
CA VAL A 26 -3.01 -6.11 1.94
C VAL A 26 -2.37 -4.73 2.02
N LEU A 27 -2.46 -3.94 0.94
CA LEU A 27 -1.94 -2.57 0.94
C LEU A 27 -2.69 -1.68 1.95
N LEU A 28 -3.99 -1.88 2.09
CA LEU A 28 -4.74 -1.15 3.12
C LEU A 28 -4.30 -1.56 4.52
N ASP A 29 -4.00 -2.84 4.72
CA ASP A 29 -3.49 -3.33 5.99
C ASP A 29 -2.11 -2.72 6.29
N LEU A 30 -1.24 -2.65 5.28
CA LEU A 30 0.06 -2.01 5.42
C LEU A 30 -0.08 -0.53 5.79
N ALA A 31 -0.96 0.16 5.09
CA ALA A 31 -1.23 1.57 5.36
C ALA A 31 -1.73 1.77 6.79
N GLY A 32 -2.63 0.90 7.24
CA GLY A 32 -3.16 0.94 8.59
C GLY A 32 -2.07 0.69 9.64
N GLU A 33 -1.20 -0.29 9.39
CA GLU A 33 -0.11 -0.59 10.31
C GLU A 33 0.83 0.61 10.44
N ALA A 34 1.19 1.23 9.33
CA ALA A 34 2.06 2.41 9.33
C ALA A 34 1.41 3.56 10.11
N ALA A 35 0.13 3.80 9.88
CA ALA A 35 -0.58 4.87 10.54
C ALA A 35 -0.73 4.65 12.05
N HIS A 36 -1.06 3.41 12.45
CA HIS A 36 -1.26 3.08 13.86
C HIS A 36 0.05 3.03 14.65
N SER A 37 1.13 2.61 14.01
CA SER A 37 2.44 2.52 14.68
C SER A 37 3.13 3.87 14.78
N SER A 38 2.74 4.83 13.96
CA SER A 38 3.39 6.15 13.94
C SER A 38 2.36 7.25 13.76
N GLU A 39 2.21 7.78 12.54
CA GLU A 39 1.30 8.86 12.21
C GLU A 39 0.60 8.58 10.90
N ARG A 40 -0.54 9.21 10.68
CA ARG A 40 -1.33 9.03 9.45
C ARG A 40 -0.52 9.25 8.18
N VAL A 41 0.37 10.23 8.20
CA VAL A 41 1.16 10.57 7.02
C VAL A 41 2.10 9.44 6.60
N ALA A 42 2.40 8.51 7.50
CA ALA A 42 3.24 7.37 7.17
C ALA A 42 2.55 6.39 6.22
N ALA A 43 1.22 6.36 6.21
CA ALA A 43 0.47 5.37 5.42
C ALA A 43 0.79 5.43 3.92
N PRO A 44 0.59 6.56 3.24
CA PRO A 44 0.90 6.60 1.81
C PRO A 44 2.40 6.44 1.52
N VAL A 45 3.25 6.98 2.39
CA VAL A 45 4.69 6.91 2.18
C VAL A 45 5.21 5.49 2.33
N ALA A 46 4.68 4.74 3.30
CA ALA A 46 5.04 3.32 3.47
C ALA A 46 4.71 2.51 2.23
N CYS A 47 3.54 2.75 1.63
CA CYS A 47 3.14 2.03 0.42
C CYS A 47 4.09 2.34 -0.74
N TRP A 48 4.49 3.60 -0.88
CA TRP A 48 5.43 3.99 -1.92
C TRP A 48 6.81 3.34 -1.71
N ILE A 49 7.28 3.32 -0.46
CA ILE A 49 8.57 2.71 -0.12
C ILE A 49 8.56 1.22 -0.44
N ALA A 50 7.48 0.52 -0.09
CA ALA A 50 7.35 -0.92 -0.37
C ALA A 50 7.42 -1.18 -1.87
N ALA A 51 6.72 -0.38 -2.66
CA ALA A 51 6.73 -0.51 -4.11
C ALA A 51 8.12 -0.24 -4.68
N ARG A 52 8.76 0.82 -4.19
CA ARG A 52 10.10 1.19 -4.64
C ARG A 52 11.14 0.12 -4.32
N ALA A 53 10.99 -0.53 -3.17
CA ALA A 53 11.88 -1.62 -2.77
C ALA A 53 11.65 -2.90 -3.56
N GLY A 54 10.55 -2.96 -4.32
CA GLY A 54 10.19 -4.15 -5.06
C GLY A 54 9.72 -5.29 -4.18
N VAL A 55 9.23 -4.95 -2.99
CA VAL A 55 8.79 -5.95 -2.02
C VAL A 55 7.29 -6.21 -2.21
N ASP A 56 6.94 -7.48 -2.20
CA ASP A 56 5.54 -7.89 -2.26
C ASP A 56 4.76 -7.25 -1.09
N PRO A 57 3.54 -6.75 -1.31
CA PRO A 57 2.78 -6.11 -0.24
C PRO A 57 2.64 -6.93 1.04
N ALA A 58 2.45 -8.25 0.92
CA ALA A 58 2.34 -9.12 2.10
C ALA A 58 3.64 -9.16 2.89
N ALA A 59 4.77 -9.21 2.19
CA ALA A 59 6.08 -9.20 2.84
C ALA A 59 6.35 -7.84 3.49
N ALA A 60 5.94 -6.76 2.83
CA ALA A 60 6.08 -5.41 3.39
C ALA A 60 5.25 -5.25 4.67
N LEU A 61 4.04 -5.78 4.67
CA LEU A 61 3.19 -5.76 5.86
C LEU A 61 3.85 -6.50 7.02
N GLU A 62 4.41 -7.67 6.74
CA GLU A 62 5.08 -8.46 7.77
C GLU A 62 6.26 -7.69 8.36
N THR A 63 7.05 -7.04 7.51
CA THR A 63 8.16 -6.20 7.96
C THR A 63 7.65 -5.04 8.83
N ALA A 64 6.58 -4.39 8.41
CA ALA A 64 6.01 -3.26 9.15
C ALA A 64 5.58 -3.66 10.55
N ARG A 65 5.06 -4.88 10.71
CA ARG A 65 4.61 -5.38 12.01
C ARG A 65 5.75 -5.59 13.01
N HIS A 66 6.98 -5.63 12.53
CA HIS A 66 8.16 -5.85 13.37
C HIS A 66 8.93 -4.56 13.69
N ILE A 67 8.42 -3.42 13.23
CA ILE A 67 9.06 -2.14 13.56
C ILE A 67 8.52 -1.66 14.90
N ASP A 68 9.43 -1.47 15.84
CA ASP A 68 9.09 -0.93 17.16
C ASP A 68 8.95 0.58 17.02
N GLY A 69 7.75 1.07 17.33
CA GLY A 69 7.51 2.50 17.13
C GLY A 69 6.77 3.15 18.30
#